data_dfed064fa2c26582c8ab792ce324b595
#
_entry.id   dfed064fa2c26582c8ab792ce324b595
#
_cell.length_a   1.000
_cell.length_b   1.000
_cell.length_c   1.000
_cell.angle_alpha   90.00
_cell.angle_beta   90.00
_cell.angle_gamma   90.00
#
_symmetry.space_group_name_H-M   'P 1'
#
loop_
_entity.id
_entity.type
_entity.pdbx_description
1 polymer ?
#
loop_
_entity_poly.entity_id
_entity_poly.type
_entity_poly.pdbx_seq_one_letter_code
_entity_poly.pdbx_strand_id
1 'polypeptide(L)'
;SYGKKTLIHIRKDGIESVKAVEETVSIVKRTGAPTHLLHLMYMAGNPELMTRCLKCISEAISEGLDITADTGLYEAFPTYIGSAILDGDWEKHYNKSITYRDVLISSGIHNGEFCSPSMFEYLRTEYPNTLVTVFAFDEKASEIALKQPYMFVSTNAADGHIYEGIGHPETAGTFPKLIRKYVRQKSVLRLKEALYKITYGPASRFGIERKGKKREG
;
A
#
# COMPACT_ATOMS: atom_id res chain seq x y z
N SER A 1 -20.16 -4.77 -21.84
CA SER A 1 -18.94 -4.80 -21.00
C SER A 1 -18.17 -6.08 -21.36
N TYR A 2 -16.88 -5.98 -21.53
CA TYR A 2 -16.02 -7.11 -21.89
C TYR A 2 -15.70 -8.03 -20.70
N GLY A 3 -16.38 -7.89 -19.55
CA GLY A 3 -16.12 -8.64 -18.31
C GLY A 3 -14.74 -8.41 -17.70
N LYS A 4 -14.03 -7.38 -18.14
CA LYS A 4 -12.70 -7.03 -17.62
C LYS A 4 -12.79 -6.19 -16.36
N LYS A 5 -11.83 -6.36 -15.46
CA LYS A 5 -11.68 -5.57 -14.24
C LYS A 5 -10.58 -4.53 -14.44
N THR A 6 -10.76 -3.37 -13.84
CA THR A 6 -9.77 -2.30 -13.84
C THR A 6 -8.98 -2.35 -12.52
N LEU A 7 -7.65 -2.32 -12.60
CA LEU A 7 -6.77 -2.15 -11.46
C LEU A 7 -6.22 -0.72 -11.51
N ILE A 8 -6.36 0.02 -10.43
CA ILE A 8 -6.01 1.44 -10.40
C ILE A 8 -5.05 1.71 -9.24
N HIS A 9 -3.84 2.14 -9.60
CA HIS A 9 -3.02 2.97 -8.75
C HIS A 9 -3.59 4.37 -8.81
N ILE A 10 -4.14 4.90 -7.70
CA ILE A 10 -4.77 6.21 -7.71
C ILE A 10 -3.75 7.31 -8.02
N ARG A 11 -4.18 8.38 -8.70
CA ARG A 11 -3.30 9.38 -9.30
C ARG A 11 -2.45 10.17 -8.30
N LYS A 12 -2.94 10.34 -7.09
CA LYS A 12 -2.33 11.15 -6.02
C LYS A 12 -2.36 10.40 -4.70
N ASP A 13 -1.34 10.60 -3.93
CA ASP A 13 -1.15 10.06 -2.61
C ASP A 13 -1.11 11.17 -1.54
N GLY A 14 -0.80 10.80 -0.30
CA GLY A 14 -0.71 11.73 0.81
C GLY A 14 -2.00 12.53 1.00
N ILE A 15 -1.87 13.82 1.22
CA ILE A 15 -2.98 14.73 1.50
C ILE A 15 -4.00 14.85 0.35
N GLU A 16 -3.62 14.49 -0.86
CA GLU A 16 -4.50 14.49 -2.03
C GLU A 16 -5.16 13.13 -2.31
N SER A 17 -4.84 12.08 -1.54
CA SER A 17 -5.35 10.71 -1.74
C SER A 17 -6.88 10.62 -1.73
N VAL A 18 -7.55 11.40 -0.89
CA VAL A 18 -9.01 11.41 -0.80
C VAL A 18 -9.64 11.87 -2.13
N LYS A 19 -9.12 12.96 -2.72
CA LYS A 19 -9.59 13.45 -4.03
C LYS A 19 -9.34 12.43 -5.15
N ALA A 20 -8.21 11.72 -5.09
CA ALA A 20 -7.89 10.70 -6.08
C ALA A 20 -8.80 9.46 -5.96
N VAL A 21 -9.24 9.10 -4.75
CA VAL A 21 -10.26 8.08 -4.52
C VAL A 21 -11.62 8.56 -5.05
N GLU A 22 -12.03 9.79 -4.77
CA GLU A 22 -13.27 10.39 -5.28
C GLU A 22 -13.29 10.41 -6.83
N GLU A 23 -12.16 10.76 -7.46
CA GLU A 23 -11.99 10.68 -8.92
C GLU A 23 -12.20 9.26 -9.42
N THR A 24 -11.58 8.27 -8.77
CA THR A 24 -11.74 6.86 -9.12
C THR A 24 -13.19 6.41 -8.99
N VAL A 25 -13.86 6.74 -7.89
CA VAL A 25 -15.30 6.45 -7.70
C VAL A 25 -16.14 7.08 -8.79
N SER A 26 -15.86 8.33 -9.18
CA SER A 26 -16.55 9.01 -10.28
C SER A 26 -16.37 8.27 -11.62
N ILE A 27 -15.17 7.76 -11.91
CA ILE A 27 -14.91 6.95 -13.10
C ILE A 27 -15.74 5.67 -13.04
N VAL A 28 -15.77 4.97 -11.92
CA VAL A 28 -16.54 3.74 -11.74
C VAL A 28 -18.04 3.99 -11.92
N LYS A 29 -18.58 5.06 -11.34
CA LYS A 29 -19.99 5.47 -11.52
C LYS A 29 -20.35 5.69 -12.99
N ARG A 30 -19.47 6.31 -13.75
CA ARG A 30 -19.70 6.61 -15.18
C ARG A 30 -19.56 5.40 -16.08
N THR A 31 -18.69 4.47 -15.74
CA THR A 31 -18.33 3.35 -16.62
C THR A 31 -18.99 2.03 -16.25
N GLY A 32 -19.40 1.87 -14.98
CA GLY A 32 -19.86 0.60 -14.42
C GLY A 32 -18.75 -0.47 -14.37
N ALA A 33 -17.49 -0.10 -14.57
CA ALA A 33 -16.38 -1.06 -14.63
C ALA A 33 -16.03 -1.58 -13.24
N PRO A 34 -16.01 -2.92 -13.03
CA PRO A 34 -15.51 -3.50 -11.79
C PRO A 34 -14.07 -3.04 -11.52
N THR A 35 -13.82 -2.44 -10.37
CA THR A 35 -12.54 -1.77 -10.10
C THR A 35 -11.89 -2.28 -8.82
N HIS A 36 -10.57 -2.36 -8.83
CA HIS A 36 -9.74 -2.66 -7.68
C HIS A 36 -8.70 -1.56 -7.47
N LEU A 37 -8.72 -0.93 -6.28
CA LEU A 37 -7.73 0.07 -5.90
C LEU A 37 -6.52 -0.63 -5.27
N LEU A 38 -5.33 -0.28 -5.77
CA LEU A 38 -4.09 -0.91 -5.35
C LEU A 38 -3.50 -0.22 -4.11
N HIS A 39 -2.87 -1.00 -3.25
CA HIS A 39 -1.98 -0.65 -2.14
C HIS A 39 -2.36 0.66 -1.38
N LEU A 40 -3.60 0.76 -0.93
CA LEU A 40 -4.17 2.00 -0.36
C LEU A 40 -3.35 2.54 0.83
N MET A 41 -2.62 1.68 1.58
CA MET A 41 -1.72 2.11 2.67
C MET A 41 -0.64 3.07 2.19
N TYR A 42 -0.09 2.84 1.00
CA TYR A 42 0.96 3.69 0.44
C TYR A 42 0.43 4.99 -0.18
N MET A 43 -0.87 5.05 -0.38
CA MET A 43 -1.55 6.25 -0.89
C MET A 43 -2.13 7.11 0.22
N ALA A 44 -2.68 6.50 1.29
CA ALA A 44 -3.39 7.16 2.38
C ALA A 44 -2.95 6.61 3.76
N GLY A 45 -1.65 6.48 3.98
CA GLY A 45 -1.04 5.86 5.16
C GLY A 45 -1.14 6.63 6.47
N ASN A 46 -2.03 7.61 6.56
CA ASN A 46 -2.40 8.33 7.76
C ASN A 46 -3.80 7.91 8.20
N PRO A 47 -4.10 7.72 9.50
CA PRO A 47 -5.40 7.26 9.99
C PRO A 47 -6.59 8.11 9.55
N GLU A 48 -6.43 9.44 9.50
CA GLU A 48 -7.47 10.37 9.06
C GLU A 48 -7.73 10.22 7.56
N LEU A 49 -6.69 10.26 6.73
CA LEU A 49 -6.79 10.11 5.28
C LEU A 49 -7.35 8.74 4.91
N MET A 50 -6.86 7.67 5.55
CA MET A 50 -7.39 6.32 5.37
C MET A 50 -8.87 6.25 5.68
N THR A 51 -9.32 6.79 6.82
CA THR A 51 -10.74 6.81 7.21
C THR A 51 -11.60 7.51 6.16
N ARG A 52 -11.15 8.65 5.63
CA ARG A 52 -11.88 9.40 4.60
C ARG A 52 -11.92 8.66 3.27
N CYS A 53 -10.83 8.05 2.83
CA CYS A 53 -10.79 7.22 1.63
C CYS A 53 -11.74 6.02 1.76
N LEU A 54 -11.71 5.32 2.89
CA LEU A 54 -12.57 4.15 3.14
C LEU A 54 -14.04 4.53 3.23
N LYS A 55 -14.37 5.70 3.77
CA LYS A 55 -15.74 6.23 3.77
C LYS A 55 -16.24 6.40 2.34
N CYS A 56 -15.48 7.07 1.47
CA CYS A 56 -15.82 7.27 0.07
C CYS A 56 -16.04 5.93 -0.67
N ILE A 57 -15.16 4.96 -0.46
CA ILE A 57 -15.26 3.62 -1.06
C ILE A 57 -16.50 2.87 -0.55
N SER A 58 -16.74 2.91 0.78
CA SER A 58 -17.89 2.21 1.40
C SER A 58 -19.23 2.78 0.94
N GLU A 59 -19.33 4.11 0.81
CA GLU A 59 -20.51 4.79 0.26
C GLU A 59 -20.76 4.34 -1.19
N ALA A 60 -19.72 4.31 -2.01
CA ALA A 60 -19.80 3.86 -3.40
C ALA A 60 -20.25 2.39 -3.50
N ILE A 61 -19.75 1.52 -2.65
CA ILE A 61 -20.17 0.11 -2.59
C ILE A 61 -21.65 0.00 -2.16
N SER A 62 -22.09 0.83 -1.21
CA SER A 62 -23.50 0.84 -0.78
C SER A 62 -24.45 1.31 -1.88
N GLU A 63 -23.97 2.11 -2.83
CA GLU A 63 -24.68 2.50 -4.04
C GLU A 63 -24.68 1.41 -5.15
N GLY A 64 -24.06 0.26 -4.89
CA GLY A 64 -24.02 -0.88 -5.81
C GLY A 64 -22.81 -0.94 -6.74
N LEU A 65 -21.79 -0.09 -6.53
CA LEU A 65 -20.58 -0.14 -7.35
C LEU A 65 -19.68 -1.31 -6.96
N ASP A 66 -19.14 -2.01 -7.95
CA ASP A 66 -18.23 -3.15 -7.77
C ASP A 66 -16.80 -2.66 -7.54
N ILE A 67 -16.49 -2.30 -6.29
CA ILE A 67 -15.18 -1.80 -5.88
C ILE A 67 -14.59 -2.72 -4.81
N THR A 68 -13.32 -3.06 -4.95
CA THR A 68 -12.48 -3.66 -3.92
C THR A 68 -11.17 -2.90 -3.82
N ALA A 69 -10.40 -3.12 -2.76
CA ALA A 69 -9.09 -2.52 -2.59
C ALA A 69 -8.12 -3.48 -1.91
N ASP A 70 -6.85 -3.18 -1.96
CA ASP A 70 -5.83 -3.85 -1.14
C ASP A 70 -4.98 -2.86 -0.35
N THR A 71 -4.28 -3.37 0.64
CA THR A 71 -3.45 -2.59 1.56
C THR A 71 -2.17 -3.34 1.90
N GLY A 72 -1.06 -2.61 1.97
CA GLY A 72 0.17 -3.06 2.60
C GLY A 72 0.07 -3.03 4.13
N LEU A 73 1.06 -3.60 4.79
CA LEU A 73 1.12 -3.74 6.25
C LEU A 73 2.33 -3.06 6.89
N TYR A 74 3.10 -2.31 6.11
CA TYR A 74 4.32 -1.66 6.59
C TYR A 74 4.15 -0.15 6.61
N GLU A 75 4.82 0.44 7.56
CA GLU A 75 4.78 1.88 7.85
C GLU A 75 5.72 2.69 6.94
N ALA A 76 6.28 2.03 5.93
CA ALA A 76 7.26 2.60 5.00
C ALA A 76 7.01 2.11 3.57
N PHE A 77 7.52 2.85 2.60
CA PHE A 77 7.52 2.46 1.20
C PHE A 77 8.93 2.52 0.59
N PRO A 78 9.25 1.62 -0.35
CA PRO A 78 10.48 1.70 -1.12
C PRO A 78 10.33 2.64 -2.30
N THR A 79 11.38 3.42 -2.59
CA THR A 79 11.48 4.23 -3.81
C THR A 79 12.94 4.46 -4.17
N TYR A 80 13.19 5.12 -5.30
CA TYR A 80 14.52 5.65 -5.62
C TYR A 80 14.68 7.04 -5.00
N ILE A 81 15.87 7.36 -4.51
CA ILE A 81 16.13 8.66 -3.87
C ILE A 81 15.93 9.83 -4.86
N GLY A 82 16.14 9.60 -6.16
CA GLY A 82 15.89 10.56 -7.23
C GLY A 82 14.42 10.63 -7.70
N SER A 83 13.51 9.91 -7.08
CA SER A 83 12.09 9.90 -7.46
C SER A 83 11.43 11.24 -7.18
N ALA A 84 10.52 11.65 -8.08
CA ALA A 84 9.72 12.87 -7.94
C ALA A 84 8.84 12.91 -6.68
N ILE A 85 8.54 11.78 -6.06
CA ILE A 85 7.80 11.71 -4.79
C ILE A 85 8.58 12.36 -3.63
N LEU A 86 9.89 12.52 -3.78
CA LEU A 86 10.79 13.17 -2.83
C LEU A 86 11.18 14.59 -3.26
N ASP A 87 10.43 15.21 -4.20
CA ASP A 87 10.64 16.58 -4.63
C ASP A 87 9.89 17.59 -3.75
N GLY A 88 10.37 18.83 -3.73
CA GLY A 88 9.71 19.95 -3.06
C GLY A 88 9.48 19.69 -1.56
N ASP A 89 8.27 19.95 -1.10
CA ASP A 89 7.87 19.80 0.32
C ASP A 89 7.46 18.36 0.68
N TRP A 90 8.21 17.37 0.19
CA TRP A 90 7.93 15.94 0.38
C TRP A 90 7.73 15.56 1.87
N GLU A 91 8.37 16.25 2.80
CA GLU A 91 8.28 16.06 4.25
C GLU A 91 6.86 16.27 4.79
N LYS A 92 6.03 17.04 4.08
CA LYS A 92 4.64 17.35 4.47
C LYS A 92 3.60 16.53 3.70
N HIS A 93 4.04 15.78 2.70
CA HIS A 93 3.16 15.13 1.71
C HIS A 93 2.17 14.14 2.34
N TYR A 94 2.59 13.40 3.36
CA TYR A 94 1.79 12.32 3.97
C TYR A 94 1.00 12.74 5.22
N ASN A 95 0.84 14.03 5.48
CA ASN A 95 0.20 14.53 6.70
C ASN A 95 0.87 13.97 7.99
N LYS A 96 2.17 13.75 7.92
CA LYS A 96 3.07 13.35 8.99
C LYS A 96 4.35 14.15 8.82
N SER A 97 4.88 14.69 9.89
CA SER A 97 6.19 15.35 9.85
C SER A 97 7.26 14.28 9.69
N ILE A 98 7.63 13.98 8.45
CA ILE A 98 8.77 13.13 8.11
C ILE A 98 9.99 14.01 7.86
N THR A 99 11.18 13.45 8.06
CA THR A 99 12.45 14.13 7.92
C THR A 99 13.44 13.23 7.19
N TYR A 100 14.61 13.74 6.89
CA TYR A 100 15.70 12.91 6.33
C TYR A 100 16.03 11.68 7.21
N ARG A 101 15.81 11.77 8.53
CA ARG A 101 16.02 10.65 9.47
C ARG A 101 14.99 9.54 9.36
N ASP A 102 13.92 9.76 8.60
CA ASP A 102 12.92 8.75 8.27
C ASP A 102 13.19 8.10 6.90
N VAL A 103 14.32 8.44 6.25
CA VAL A 103 14.77 7.88 4.99
C VAL A 103 15.96 6.95 5.22
N LEU A 104 15.72 5.64 5.16
CA LEU A 104 16.74 4.60 5.25
C LEU A 104 17.29 4.30 3.86
N ILE A 105 18.60 4.37 3.69
CA ILE A 105 19.27 3.97 2.46
C ILE A 105 19.27 2.43 2.39
N SER A 106 18.72 1.89 1.32
CA SER A 106 18.47 0.45 1.16
C SER A 106 19.34 -0.20 0.08
N SER A 107 20.26 0.56 -0.53
CA SER A 107 21.24 0.05 -1.50
C SER A 107 22.45 0.97 -1.61
N GLY A 108 23.54 0.47 -2.23
CA GLY A 108 24.73 1.27 -2.52
C GLY A 108 25.64 1.51 -1.33
N ILE A 109 26.47 2.55 -1.44
CA ILE A 109 27.60 2.82 -0.52
C ILE A 109 27.21 3.17 0.92
N HIS A 110 25.98 3.64 1.13
CA HIS A 110 25.43 4.00 2.45
C HIS A 110 24.31 3.06 2.89
N ASN A 111 24.26 1.86 2.34
CA ASN A 111 23.22 0.87 2.68
C ASN A 111 23.14 0.60 4.20
N GLY A 112 21.95 0.75 4.76
CA GLY A 112 21.68 0.57 6.19
C GLY A 112 21.79 1.84 7.03
N GLU A 113 22.16 2.98 6.44
CA GLU A 113 22.22 4.27 7.12
C GLU A 113 20.94 5.08 6.92
N PHE A 114 20.56 5.87 7.91
CA PHE A 114 19.53 6.90 7.75
C PHE A 114 20.13 8.17 7.18
N CYS A 115 19.40 8.84 6.29
CA CYS A 115 19.87 10.05 5.64
C CYS A 115 20.10 11.20 6.61
N SER A 116 21.14 12.00 6.30
CA SER A 116 21.24 13.41 6.70
C SER A 116 20.83 14.30 5.52
N PRO A 117 20.56 15.61 5.75
CA PRO A 117 20.26 16.53 4.64
C PRO A 117 21.33 16.52 3.53
N SER A 118 22.60 16.60 3.91
CA SER A 118 23.73 16.60 2.95
C SER A 118 23.86 15.29 2.20
N MET A 119 23.64 14.16 2.87
CA MET A 119 23.67 12.84 2.24
C MET A 119 22.49 12.66 1.26
N PHE A 120 21.32 13.16 1.60
CA PHE A 120 20.16 13.11 0.75
C PHE A 120 20.39 13.86 -0.57
N GLU A 121 20.87 15.11 -0.49
CA GLU A 121 21.19 15.93 -1.67
C GLU A 121 22.31 15.32 -2.52
N TYR A 122 23.36 14.82 -1.87
CA TYR A 122 24.47 14.14 -2.53
C TYR A 122 23.99 12.92 -3.32
N LEU A 123 23.23 12.04 -2.67
CA LEU A 123 22.73 10.82 -3.34
C LEU A 123 21.72 11.13 -4.45
N ARG A 124 20.89 12.15 -4.30
CA ARG A 124 19.96 12.56 -5.36
C ARG A 124 20.71 13.04 -6.60
N THR A 125 21.83 13.72 -6.42
CA THR A 125 22.63 14.27 -7.52
C THR A 125 23.51 13.21 -8.18
N GLU A 126 24.27 12.47 -7.40
CA GLU A 126 25.31 11.58 -7.90
C GLU A 126 24.81 10.13 -8.10
N TYR A 127 23.84 9.70 -7.29
CA TYR A 127 23.34 8.32 -7.28
C TYR A 127 21.80 8.26 -7.24
N PRO A 128 21.06 8.88 -8.17
CA PRO A 128 19.60 9.02 -8.12
C PRO A 128 18.84 7.69 -8.11
N ASN A 129 19.46 6.61 -8.56
CA ASN A 129 18.91 5.26 -8.55
C ASN A 129 19.18 4.50 -7.26
N THR A 130 19.71 5.15 -6.21
CA THR A 130 19.85 4.53 -4.90
C THR A 130 18.47 4.22 -4.32
N LEU A 131 18.25 2.96 -3.95
CA LEU A 131 17.01 2.55 -3.26
C LEU A 131 17.00 3.10 -1.83
N VAL A 132 15.86 3.63 -1.45
CA VAL A 132 15.58 4.09 -0.09
C VAL A 132 14.24 3.54 0.40
N THR A 133 14.12 3.44 1.72
CA THR A 133 12.87 3.09 2.40
C THR A 133 12.46 4.30 3.25
N VAL A 134 11.29 4.87 2.94
CA VAL A 134 10.77 6.09 3.59
C VAL A 134 9.69 5.70 4.60
N PHE A 135 9.91 6.01 5.88
CA PHE A 135 9.00 5.71 7.00
C PHE A 135 7.94 6.82 7.15
N ALA A 136 6.98 6.85 6.26
CA ALA A 136 5.99 7.92 6.12
C ALA A 136 4.60 7.60 6.67
N PHE A 137 4.35 6.37 7.12
CA PHE A 137 2.99 5.91 7.42
C PHE A 137 2.79 5.54 8.89
N ASP A 138 1.52 5.50 9.29
CA ASP A 138 1.09 5.10 10.64
C ASP A 138 0.44 3.72 10.59
N GLU A 139 0.91 2.81 11.44
CA GLU A 139 0.35 1.46 11.55
C GLU A 139 -1.17 1.45 11.76
N LYS A 140 -1.70 2.47 12.44
CA LYS A 140 -3.14 2.59 12.69
C LYS A 140 -3.95 2.65 11.40
N ALA A 141 -3.41 3.21 10.33
CA ALA A 141 -4.05 3.22 9.02
C ALA A 141 -4.25 1.80 8.48
N SER A 142 -3.24 0.91 8.60
CA SER A 142 -3.40 -0.51 8.25
C SER A 142 -4.48 -1.21 9.09
N GLU A 143 -4.55 -0.95 10.39
CA GLU A 143 -5.58 -1.54 11.26
C GLU A 143 -6.99 -1.12 10.85
N ILE A 144 -7.17 0.15 10.47
CA ILE A 144 -8.46 0.68 10.00
C ILE A 144 -8.85 0.03 8.66
N ALA A 145 -7.89 -0.05 7.73
CA ALA A 145 -8.09 -0.66 6.42
C ALA A 145 -8.44 -2.16 6.52
N LEU A 146 -7.71 -2.90 7.33
CA LEU A 146 -7.90 -4.35 7.51
C LEU A 146 -9.31 -4.73 7.97
N LYS A 147 -10.03 -3.86 8.68
CA LYS A 147 -11.39 -4.11 9.16
C LYS A 147 -12.43 -4.08 8.04
N GLN A 148 -12.11 -3.53 6.87
CA GLN A 148 -13.05 -3.44 5.76
C GLN A 148 -13.22 -4.80 5.06
N PRO A 149 -14.46 -5.26 4.77
CA PRO A 149 -14.71 -6.56 4.15
C PRO A 149 -14.18 -6.64 2.70
N TYR A 150 -14.14 -5.52 1.98
CA TYR A 150 -13.68 -5.41 0.60
C TYR A 150 -12.15 -5.18 0.48
N MET A 151 -11.44 -5.10 1.60
CA MET A 151 -10.00 -4.88 1.65
C MET A 151 -9.25 -6.20 1.63
N PHE A 152 -8.33 -6.39 0.68
CA PHE A 152 -7.37 -7.49 0.66
C PHE A 152 -6.02 -7.05 1.23
N VAL A 153 -5.08 -7.98 1.33
CA VAL A 153 -3.71 -7.69 1.72
C VAL A 153 -2.79 -8.02 0.56
N SER A 154 -1.98 -7.05 0.18
CA SER A 154 -0.99 -7.18 -0.88
C SER A 154 0.42 -6.90 -0.36
N THR A 155 1.41 -7.24 -1.17
CA THR A 155 2.77 -6.73 -1.06
C THR A 155 3.01 -5.73 -2.19
N ASN A 156 3.73 -4.67 -1.91
CA ASN A 156 4.21 -3.72 -2.92
C ASN A 156 5.74 -3.82 -3.04
N ALA A 157 6.26 -5.03 -2.83
CA ALA A 157 7.68 -5.28 -2.96
C ALA A 157 8.11 -5.01 -4.39
N ALA A 158 9.04 -4.07 -4.56
CA ALA A 158 9.72 -3.90 -5.82
C ALA A 158 10.36 -5.24 -6.21
N ASP A 159 10.20 -5.60 -7.46
CA ASP A 159 10.65 -6.80 -8.14
C ASP A 159 11.60 -7.70 -7.37
N GLY A 160 11.41 -9.02 -7.46
CA GLY A 160 12.23 -10.04 -6.81
C GLY A 160 13.72 -10.03 -7.18
N HIS A 161 14.24 -8.90 -7.60
CA HIS A 161 15.65 -8.63 -7.66
C HIS A 161 16.18 -8.60 -6.23
N ILE A 162 16.92 -9.63 -5.88
CA ILE A 162 17.80 -9.63 -4.72
C ILE A 162 18.86 -8.58 -5.01
N TYR A 163 18.53 -7.34 -4.67
CA TYR A 163 19.57 -6.31 -4.63
C TYR A 163 20.55 -6.69 -3.51
N GLU A 164 21.80 -6.53 -3.76
CA GLU A 164 22.82 -6.57 -2.70
C GLU A 164 22.49 -5.45 -1.73
N GLY A 165 21.78 -5.76 -0.65
CA GLY A 165 21.36 -4.76 0.32
C GLY A 165 20.24 -5.25 1.25
N ILE A 166 19.77 -4.36 2.11
CA ILE A 166 18.63 -4.59 2.99
C ILE A 166 17.35 -4.34 2.19
N GLY A 167 16.78 -5.38 1.59
CA GLY A 167 15.51 -5.27 0.87
C GLY A 167 14.35 -4.85 1.78
N HIS A 168 13.27 -4.32 1.18
CA HIS A 168 12.07 -3.97 1.94
C HIS A 168 11.46 -5.25 2.56
N PRO A 169 11.14 -5.24 3.88
CA PRO A 169 10.69 -6.44 4.59
C PRO A 169 9.36 -6.99 4.09
N GLU A 170 8.57 -6.24 3.37
CA GLU A 170 7.29 -6.73 2.81
C GLU A 170 7.44 -7.81 1.75
N THR A 171 8.61 -7.93 1.12
CA THR A 171 8.88 -8.97 0.11
C THR A 171 8.62 -10.38 0.64
N ALA A 172 9.04 -10.66 1.87
CA ALA A 172 8.86 -11.98 2.51
C ALA A 172 7.99 -11.92 3.78
N GLY A 173 7.83 -10.75 4.37
CA GLY A 173 7.27 -10.56 5.70
C GLY A 173 5.79 -10.23 5.78
N THR A 174 5.14 -9.82 4.70
CA THR A 174 3.75 -9.30 4.73
C THR A 174 2.75 -10.31 5.28
N PHE A 175 2.70 -11.51 4.75
CA PHE A 175 1.72 -12.51 5.18
C PHE A 175 2.04 -13.09 6.57
N PRO A 176 3.30 -13.40 6.91
CA PRO A 176 3.68 -13.70 8.29
C PRO A 176 3.33 -12.58 9.28
N LYS A 177 3.57 -11.30 8.92
CA LYS A 177 3.21 -10.12 9.74
C LYS A 177 1.69 -10.05 9.97
N LEU A 178 0.88 -10.30 8.94
CA LEU A 178 -0.58 -10.35 9.06
C LEU A 178 -1.01 -11.32 10.16
N ILE A 179 -0.55 -12.56 10.09
CA ILE A 179 -0.94 -13.60 11.04
C ILE A 179 -0.38 -13.33 12.43
N ARG A 180 0.92 -13.00 12.53
CA ARG A 180 1.56 -12.76 13.83
C ARG A 180 1.00 -11.52 14.52
N LYS A 181 1.02 -10.37 13.84
CA LYS A 181 0.74 -9.07 14.46
C LYS A 181 -0.76 -8.80 14.54
N TYR A 182 -1.47 -8.90 13.43
CA TYR A 182 -2.86 -8.45 13.35
C TYR A 182 -3.89 -9.52 13.78
N VAL A 183 -3.52 -10.80 13.71
CA VAL A 183 -4.39 -11.87 14.24
C VAL A 183 -4.00 -12.21 15.67
N ARG A 184 -2.73 -12.64 15.92
CA ARG A 184 -2.36 -13.23 17.22
C ARG A 184 -2.06 -12.20 18.30
N GLN A 185 -1.37 -11.11 17.98
CA GLN A 185 -0.95 -10.12 18.98
C GLN A 185 -2.01 -9.04 19.22
N LYS A 186 -2.57 -8.47 18.17
CA LYS A 186 -3.50 -7.33 18.26
C LYS A 186 -4.98 -7.70 18.13
N SER A 187 -5.30 -8.91 17.67
CA SER A 187 -6.69 -9.39 17.48
C SER A 187 -7.53 -8.44 16.61
N VAL A 188 -6.89 -7.79 15.62
CA VAL A 188 -7.59 -6.90 14.66
C VAL A 188 -8.51 -7.71 13.76
N LEU A 189 -8.10 -8.93 13.39
CA LEU A 189 -8.82 -9.87 12.54
C LEU A 189 -8.86 -11.24 13.20
N ARG A 190 -9.93 -12.01 12.95
CA ARG A 190 -9.93 -13.46 13.18
C ARG A 190 -9.07 -14.14 12.11
N LEU A 191 -8.50 -15.30 12.44
CA LEU A 191 -7.65 -16.07 11.51
C LEU A 191 -8.36 -16.35 10.18
N LYS A 192 -9.63 -16.75 10.22
CA LYS A 192 -10.44 -17.02 9.01
C LYS A 192 -10.56 -15.79 8.10
N GLU A 193 -10.75 -14.61 8.68
CA GLU A 193 -10.83 -13.34 7.94
C GLU A 193 -9.49 -12.98 7.30
N ALA A 194 -8.41 -13.13 8.07
CA ALA A 194 -7.07 -12.89 7.55
C ALA A 194 -6.72 -13.83 6.38
N LEU A 195 -6.99 -15.12 6.52
CA LEU A 195 -6.79 -16.09 5.45
C LEU A 195 -7.65 -15.78 4.21
N TYR A 196 -8.91 -15.39 4.40
CA TYR A 196 -9.76 -14.96 3.28
C TYR A 196 -9.13 -13.82 2.49
N LYS A 197 -8.60 -12.79 3.18
CA LYS A 197 -8.03 -11.58 2.58
C LYS A 197 -6.74 -11.83 1.77
N ILE A 198 -6.05 -12.95 1.99
CA ILE A 198 -4.80 -13.29 1.30
C ILE A 198 -4.90 -14.52 0.40
N THR A 199 -6.06 -15.16 0.31
CA THR A 199 -6.23 -16.39 -0.48
C THR A 199 -7.48 -16.35 -1.34
N TYR A 200 -8.62 -16.75 -0.80
CA TYR A 200 -9.85 -16.90 -1.56
C TYR A 200 -10.43 -15.55 -2.04
N GLY A 201 -10.37 -14.52 -1.23
CA GLY A 201 -10.87 -13.20 -1.60
C GLY A 201 -10.24 -12.67 -2.89
N PRO A 202 -8.91 -12.50 -2.95
CA PRO A 202 -8.24 -12.06 -4.17
C PRO A 202 -8.38 -13.07 -5.32
N ALA A 203 -8.28 -14.38 -5.07
CA ALA A 203 -8.46 -15.39 -6.12
C ALA A 203 -9.86 -15.28 -6.79
N SER A 204 -10.90 -15.16 -5.97
CA SER A 204 -12.27 -14.96 -6.45
C SER A 204 -12.43 -13.62 -7.19
N ARG A 205 -11.88 -12.54 -6.61
CA ARG A 205 -11.94 -11.20 -7.23
C ARG A 205 -11.36 -11.16 -8.62
N PHE A 206 -10.22 -11.83 -8.82
CA PHE A 206 -9.51 -11.81 -10.12
C PHE A 206 -9.82 -13.00 -11.02
N GLY A 207 -10.77 -13.86 -10.65
CA GLY A 207 -11.20 -15.00 -11.47
C GLY A 207 -10.12 -16.08 -11.59
N ILE A 208 -9.28 -16.23 -10.56
CA ILE A 208 -8.27 -17.28 -10.50
C ILE A 208 -8.94 -18.57 -10.00
N GLU A 209 -9.31 -19.43 -10.96
CA GLU A 209 -10.01 -20.65 -10.64
C GLU A 209 -9.15 -21.67 -9.89
N ARG A 210 -9.80 -22.48 -9.04
CA ARG A 210 -9.21 -23.57 -8.26
C ARG A 210 -8.10 -23.12 -7.28
N LYS A 211 -8.05 -21.84 -6.90
CA LYS A 211 -7.12 -21.27 -5.93
C LYS A 211 -7.86 -20.68 -4.72
N GLY A 212 -7.15 -20.52 -3.62
CA GLY A 212 -7.65 -19.87 -2.41
C GLY A 212 -8.59 -20.69 -1.54
N LYS A 213 -9.00 -21.90 -1.94
CA LYS A 213 -9.76 -22.85 -1.13
C LYS A 213 -9.11 -24.23 -1.12
N LYS A 214 -9.10 -24.88 0.03
CA LYS A 214 -8.85 -26.31 0.14
C LYS A 214 -10.16 -27.03 -0.20
N ARG A 215 -10.14 -27.97 -1.13
CA ARG A 215 -11.26 -28.87 -1.48
C ARG A 215 -10.80 -30.30 -1.22
N GLU A 216 -11.73 -31.17 -0.86
CA GLU A 216 -11.52 -32.61 -0.94
C GLU A 216 -11.31 -32.96 -2.42
N GLY A 217 -10.30 -33.78 -2.70
CA GLY A 217 -9.87 -34.14 -4.03
C GLY A 217 -10.84 -35.10 -4.73
#